data_3dd3a7364a254ae1b1651afef0309ed8
#
_entry.id   3dd3a7364a254ae1b1651afef0309ed8
#
_cell.length_a   1.000
_cell.length_b   1.000
_cell.length_c   1.000
_cell.angle_alpha   90.00
_cell.angle_beta   90.00
_cell.angle_gamma   90.00
#
_symmetry.space_group_name_H-M   'P 1'
#
loop_
_entity.id
_entity.type
_entity.pdbx_description
1 polymer ?
#
loop_
_entity_poly.entity_id
_entity_poly.type
_entity_poly.pdbx_seq_one_letter_code
_entity_poly.pdbx_strand_id
1 'polypeptide(L)'
;MVVTMSPTRATRAKELEAWADTVEESDLVVADTASLRSIAELAERRRELDEALLEAVRSARHADRSWSEIGAMLGVSKQAAQRKYAKLVA
;
A
#
# COMPACT_ATOMS: atom_id res chain seq x y z
N MET A 1 -21.18 -1.27 -9.34
CA MET A 1 -20.22 -1.89 -8.42
C MET A 1 -18.83 -1.29 -8.65
N VAL A 2 -18.20 -0.91 -7.59
CA VAL A 2 -16.88 -0.28 -7.70
C VAL A 2 -15.80 -1.34 -7.62
N VAL A 3 -14.89 -1.32 -8.56
CA VAL A 3 -13.73 -2.19 -8.51
C VAL A 3 -12.74 -1.66 -7.48
N THR A 4 -12.42 -2.48 -6.51
CA THR A 4 -11.49 -2.08 -5.45
C THR A 4 -10.06 -2.43 -5.84
N MET A 5 -9.52 -1.72 -6.80
CA MET A 5 -8.10 -1.79 -7.08
C MET A 5 -7.42 -0.60 -6.43
N SER A 6 -6.30 -0.86 -5.78
CA SER A 6 -5.48 0.23 -5.26
C SER A 6 -5.01 1.09 -6.43
N PRO A 7 -5.19 2.41 -6.38
CA PRO A 7 -4.74 3.26 -7.49
C PRO A 7 -3.22 3.21 -7.62
N THR A 8 -2.74 3.24 -8.86
CA THR A 8 -1.31 3.35 -9.15
C THR A 8 -0.83 4.77 -8.87
N ARG A 9 0.49 4.96 -8.84
CA ARG A 9 1.08 6.29 -8.71
C ARG A 9 0.60 7.22 -9.83
N ALA A 10 0.52 6.71 -11.07
CA ALA A 10 0.05 7.49 -12.21
C ALA A 10 -1.40 7.90 -12.04
N THR A 11 -2.26 7.00 -11.55
CA THR A 11 -3.67 7.30 -11.29
C THR A 11 -3.81 8.36 -10.21
N ARG A 12 -3.04 8.24 -9.12
CA ARG A 12 -3.06 9.23 -8.04
C ARG A 12 -2.59 10.60 -8.51
N ALA A 13 -1.57 10.64 -9.36
CA ALA A 13 -1.10 11.89 -9.95
C ALA A 13 -2.16 12.54 -10.82
N LYS A 14 -2.88 11.75 -11.62
CA LYS A 14 -4.00 12.25 -12.45
C LYS A 14 -5.14 12.79 -11.59
N GLU A 15 -5.48 12.10 -10.52
CA GLU A 15 -6.53 12.55 -9.60
C GLU A 15 -6.16 13.89 -8.97
N LEU A 16 -4.90 14.05 -8.58
CA LEU A 16 -4.41 15.32 -8.04
C LEU A 16 -4.47 16.44 -9.08
N GLU A 17 -4.09 16.17 -10.32
CA GLU A 17 -4.16 17.14 -11.41
C GLU A 17 -5.61 17.54 -11.72
N ALA A 18 -6.52 16.57 -11.76
CA ALA A 18 -7.93 16.84 -11.98
C ALA A 18 -8.52 17.67 -10.85
N TRP A 19 -8.15 17.41 -9.60
CA TRP A 19 -8.56 18.21 -8.46
C TRP A 19 -8.05 19.65 -8.60
N ALA A 20 -6.78 19.82 -8.93
CA ALA A 20 -6.17 21.13 -9.10
C ALA A 20 -6.87 21.95 -10.20
N ASP A 21 -7.30 21.28 -11.26
CA ASP A 21 -8.02 21.94 -12.36
C ASP A 21 -9.44 22.40 -11.99
N THR A 22 -10.03 21.81 -10.97
CA THR A 22 -11.41 22.11 -10.54
C THR A 22 -11.49 23.15 -9.44
N VAL A 23 -10.38 23.48 -8.77
CA VAL A 23 -10.39 24.48 -7.70
C VAL A 23 -10.15 25.87 -8.26
N GLU A 24 -10.64 26.87 -7.54
CA GLU A 24 -10.44 28.27 -7.91
C GLU A 24 -8.97 28.67 -7.65
N GLU A 25 -8.50 29.67 -8.37
CA GLU A 25 -7.13 30.16 -8.23
C GLU A 25 -6.79 30.56 -6.81
N SER A 26 -7.73 31.15 -6.09
CA SER A 26 -7.54 31.48 -4.66
C SER A 26 -7.30 30.27 -3.78
N ASP A 27 -7.92 29.13 -4.11
CA ASP A 27 -7.72 27.89 -3.41
C ASP A 27 -6.37 27.25 -3.75
N LEU A 28 -5.94 27.40 -5.00
CA LEU A 28 -4.64 26.90 -5.44
C LEU A 28 -3.47 27.57 -4.72
N VAL A 29 -3.61 28.84 -4.37
CA VAL A 29 -2.56 29.58 -3.65
C VAL A 29 -2.25 28.94 -2.30
N VAL A 30 -3.23 28.34 -1.64
CA VAL A 30 -3.05 27.67 -0.35
C VAL A 30 -2.87 26.16 -0.48
N ALA A 31 -3.03 25.61 -1.68
CA ALA A 31 -2.91 24.16 -1.89
C ALA A 31 -1.43 23.73 -1.88
N ASP A 32 -1.08 22.83 -0.98
CA ASP A 32 0.25 22.23 -0.93
C ASP A 32 0.28 20.97 -1.79
N THR A 33 0.45 21.15 -3.10
CA THR A 33 0.52 20.04 -4.04
C THR A 33 1.75 19.17 -3.84
N ALA A 34 2.83 19.75 -3.31
CA ALA A 34 4.05 19.00 -3.02
C ALA A 34 3.81 17.99 -1.89
N SER A 35 3.09 18.39 -0.83
CA SER A 35 2.70 17.47 0.23
C SER A 35 1.83 16.34 -0.27
N LEU A 36 0.85 16.66 -1.12
CA LEU A 36 -0.04 15.65 -1.69
C LEU A 36 0.73 14.66 -2.58
N ARG A 37 1.66 15.15 -3.36
CA ARG A 37 2.53 14.29 -4.18
C ARG A 37 3.39 13.39 -3.32
N SER A 38 3.93 13.91 -2.22
CA SER A 38 4.70 13.12 -1.26
C SER A 38 3.87 11.98 -0.69
N ILE A 39 2.62 12.25 -0.34
CA ILE A 39 1.70 11.21 0.14
C ILE A 39 1.52 10.13 -0.92
N ALA A 40 1.27 10.52 -2.17
CA ALA A 40 1.09 9.58 -3.26
C ALA A 40 2.33 8.71 -3.48
N GLU A 41 3.51 9.30 -3.46
CA GLU A 41 4.77 8.57 -3.63
C GLU A 41 5.02 7.59 -2.49
N LEU A 42 4.80 8.03 -1.25
CA LEU A 42 4.99 7.17 -0.09
C LEU A 42 3.97 6.02 -0.06
N ALA A 43 2.73 6.30 -0.45
CA ALA A 43 1.71 5.27 -0.56
C ALA A 43 2.08 4.21 -1.60
N GLU A 44 2.69 4.62 -2.71
CA GLU A 44 3.17 3.69 -3.73
C GLU A 44 4.33 2.84 -3.21
N ARG A 45 5.28 3.44 -2.50
CA ARG A 45 6.38 2.70 -1.86
C ARG A 45 5.86 1.70 -0.85
N ARG A 46 4.85 2.08 -0.08
CA ARG A 46 4.25 1.16 0.88
C ARG A 46 3.63 -0.03 0.17
N ARG A 47 2.95 0.18 -0.95
CA ARG A 47 2.37 -0.89 -1.75
C ARG A 47 3.45 -1.84 -2.28
N GLU A 48 4.55 -1.29 -2.79
CA GLU A 48 5.68 -2.09 -3.25
C GLU A 48 6.29 -2.93 -2.13
N LEU A 49 6.42 -2.35 -0.93
CA LEU A 49 6.91 -3.08 0.23
C LEU A 49 5.94 -4.17 0.67
N ASP A 50 4.64 -3.91 0.61
CA ASP A 50 3.63 -4.92 0.94
C ASP A 50 3.70 -6.10 -0.03
N GLU A 51 3.92 -5.84 -1.31
CA GLU A 51 4.12 -6.89 -2.31
C GLU A 51 5.39 -7.71 -2.04
N ALA A 52 6.47 -7.04 -1.69
CA ALA A 52 7.73 -7.68 -1.33
C ALA A 52 7.57 -8.54 -0.07
N LEU A 53 6.85 -8.03 0.93
CA LEU A 53 6.55 -8.80 2.14
C LEU A 53 5.70 -10.04 1.84
N LEU A 54 4.72 -9.92 0.97
CA LEU A 54 3.90 -11.06 0.54
C LEU A 54 4.77 -12.15 -0.08
N GLU A 55 5.70 -11.78 -0.96
CA GLU A 55 6.61 -12.74 -1.57
C GLU A 55 7.55 -13.37 -0.54
N ALA A 56 8.04 -12.58 0.41
CA ALA A 56 8.89 -13.09 1.47
C ALA A 56 8.15 -14.09 2.37
N VAL A 57 6.89 -13.79 2.70
CA VAL A 57 6.04 -14.70 3.50
C VAL A 57 5.77 -15.98 2.71
N ARG A 58 5.49 -15.87 1.42
CA ARG A 58 5.28 -17.03 0.56
C ARG A 58 6.53 -17.93 0.56
N SER A 59 7.70 -17.35 0.39
CA SER A 59 8.98 -18.08 0.44
C SER A 59 9.19 -18.76 1.78
N ALA A 60 8.89 -18.07 2.87
CA ALA A 60 9.02 -18.65 4.21
C ALA A 60 8.08 -19.86 4.39
N ARG A 61 6.84 -19.76 3.92
CA ARG A 61 5.91 -20.89 3.98
C ARG A 61 6.37 -22.06 3.12
N HIS A 62 6.93 -21.79 1.95
CA HIS A 62 7.53 -22.84 1.12
C HIS A 62 8.74 -23.52 1.79
N ALA A 63 9.42 -22.81 2.68
CA ALA A 63 10.52 -23.36 3.48
C ALA A 63 10.03 -23.95 4.81
N ASP A 64 8.74 -24.21 4.93
CA ASP A 64 8.09 -24.82 6.11
C ASP A 64 8.23 -23.99 7.38
N ARG A 65 8.36 -22.70 7.29
CA ARG A 65 8.37 -21.83 8.46
C ARG A 65 6.96 -21.66 9.01
N SER A 66 6.86 -21.66 10.34
CA SER A 66 5.57 -21.55 11.01
C SER A 66 5.03 -20.12 10.98
N TRP A 67 3.73 -19.99 11.15
CA TRP A 67 3.11 -18.67 11.31
C TRP A 67 3.60 -17.94 12.55
N SER A 68 3.99 -18.68 13.59
CA SER A 68 4.60 -18.10 14.79
C SER A 68 5.93 -17.43 14.47
N GLU A 69 6.78 -18.11 13.70
CA GLU A 69 8.06 -17.57 13.27
C GLU A 69 7.88 -16.35 12.36
N ILE A 70 6.98 -16.46 11.40
CA ILE A 70 6.68 -15.37 10.46
C ILE A 70 6.12 -14.16 11.20
N GLY A 71 5.18 -14.39 12.10
CA GLY A 71 4.60 -13.33 12.93
C GLY A 71 5.65 -12.61 13.76
N ALA A 72 6.57 -13.36 14.36
CA ALA A 72 7.65 -12.78 15.13
C ALA A 72 8.53 -11.83 14.29
N MET A 73 8.84 -12.24 13.07
CA MET A 73 9.63 -11.40 12.17
C MET A 73 8.88 -10.16 11.71
N LEU A 74 7.57 -10.28 11.51
CA LEU A 74 6.71 -9.15 11.13
C LEU A 74 6.36 -8.23 12.31
N GLY A 75 6.62 -8.66 13.54
CA GLY A 75 6.23 -7.92 14.72
C GLY A 75 4.76 -8.01 15.06
N VAL A 76 4.10 -9.10 14.66
CA VAL A 76 2.68 -9.34 14.93
C VAL A 76 2.47 -10.73 15.52
N SER A 77 1.25 -11.00 15.99
CA SER A 77 0.92 -12.32 16.52
C SER A 77 0.82 -13.37 15.42
N LYS A 78 0.93 -14.64 15.80
CA LYS A 78 0.69 -15.76 14.88
C LYS A 78 -0.65 -15.63 14.16
N GLN A 79 -1.71 -15.33 14.91
CA GLN A 79 -3.05 -15.20 14.37
C GLN A 79 -3.14 -14.05 13.37
N ALA A 80 -2.53 -12.90 13.68
CA ALA A 80 -2.54 -11.75 12.80
C ALA A 80 -1.81 -12.06 11.48
N ALA A 81 -0.65 -12.70 11.55
CA ALA A 81 0.11 -13.09 10.37
C ALA A 81 -0.68 -14.08 9.51
N GLN A 82 -1.26 -15.08 10.13
CA GLN A 82 -2.06 -16.11 9.45
C GLN A 82 -3.30 -15.49 8.81
N ARG A 83 -3.99 -14.64 9.54
CA ARG A 83 -5.20 -13.96 9.04
C ARG A 83 -4.90 -13.10 7.81
N LYS A 84 -3.79 -12.39 7.83
CA LYS A 84 -3.42 -11.49 6.75
C LYS A 84 -2.92 -12.22 5.50
N TYR A 85 -2.13 -13.27 5.67
CA TYR A 85 -1.37 -13.86 4.57
C TYR A 85 -1.80 -15.26 4.15
N ALA A 86 -2.48 -16.03 4.97
CA ALA A 86 -2.76 -17.44 4.67
C ALA A 86 -3.45 -17.65 3.32
N LYS A 87 -4.45 -16.84 3.01
CA LYS A 87 -5.18 -16.95 1.74
C LYS A 87 -4.34 -16.51 0.54
N LEU A 88 -3.40 -15.59 0.77
CA LEU A 88 -2.59 -15.02 -0.29
C LEU A 88 -1.41 -15.91 -0.68
N VAL A 89 -0.99 -16.79 0.21
CA VAL A 89 0.17 -17.68 -0.01
C VAL A 89 -0.20 -19.14 -0.14
N ALA A 90 -1.50 -19.44 -0.12
CA ALA A 90 -2.01 -20.81 -0.24
C ALA A 90 -1.73 -21.40 -1.64
#